data_f0624220ec44c529a673c86e335ffdfd
#
_entry.id   f0624220ec44c529a673c86e335ffdfd
#
_cell.length_a   1.000
_cell.length_b   1.000
_cell.length_c   1.000
_cell.angle_alpha   90.00
_cell.angle_beta   90.00
_cell.angle_gamma   90.00
#
_symmetry.space_group_name_H-M   'P 1'
#
loop_
_entity.id
_entity.type
_entity.pdbx_description
1 polymer ?
#
loop_
_entity_poly.entity_id
_entity_poly.type
_entity_poly.pdbx_seq_one_letter_code
_entity_poly.pdbx_strand_id
1 'polypeptide(L)'
;MENTSANTQQTPKTKKQLPAFVILGIIALIAAVALALTNMVTKGPIQERAAAALQEAFNAVMPAESYEQLSIPAGYSDVTALYAAKNGDEVIGYCVTASKNGYNAAVAVNLGVGTDGLVTGCSIGDTNFAETPGFGARAKEASFQDQFVGLDAVNGGSFDALTGATVTSTAVLNATTEALRCVDEAALGKTPAADPLVTFGAKAEAPAKTESKPLTGDVHQG
;
A
#
# COMPACT_ATOMS: atom_id res chain seq x y z
N MET A 1 -9.69 41.49 -85.11
CA MET A 1 -10.69 41.28 -84.03
C MET A 1 -9.96 40.70 -82.84
N GLU A 2 -9.45 41.57 -81.99
CA GLU A 2 -8.67 41.28 -80.81
C GLU A 2 -9.60 41.04 -79.61
N ASN A 3 -9.53 39.87 -79.02
CA ASN A 3 -10.38 39.58 -77.87
C ASN A 3 -9.44 39.57 -76.62
N THR A 4 -9.35 40.72 -75.94
CA THR A 4 -8.62 40.92 -74.71
C THR A 4 -9.43 40.42 -73.57
N SER A 5 -9.14 39.19 -73.07
CA SER A 5 -9.68 38.64 -71.85
C SER A 5 -8.97 39.25 -70.64
N ALA A 6 -9.67 40.11 -69.89
CA ALA A 6 -9.22 40.66 -68.63
C ALA A 6 -9.17 39.55 -67.55
N ASN A 7 -7.99 39.19 -67.17
CA ASN A 7 -7.74 38.30 -66.03
C ASN A 7 -7.85 39.10 -64.72
N THR A 8 -8.99 38.96 -64.03
CA THR A 8 -9.20 39.54 -62.71
C THR A 8 -8.52 38.65 -61.66
N GLN A 9 -7.30 39.00 -61.32
CA GLN A 9 -6.61 38.37 -60.17
C GLN A 9 -7.32 38.81 -58.87
N GLN A 10 -8.08 37.88 -58.29
CA GLN A 10 -8.55 38.03 -56.92
C GLN A 10 -7.39 37.85 -55.94
N THR A 11 -6.95 38.93 -55.29
CA THR A 11 -6.01 38.90 -54.18
C THR A 11 -6.62 38.15 -53.01
N PRO A 12 -5.98 37.06 -52.49
CA PRO A 12 -6.53 36.36 -51.33
C PRO A 12 -6.42 37.28 -50.10
N LYS A 13 -7.57 37.53 -49.46
CA LYS A 13 -7.65 38.22 -48.16
C LYS A 13 -6.85 37.42 -47.13
N THR A 14 -5.66 37.88 -46.75
CA THR A 14 -4.82 37.31 -45.69
C THR A 14 -5.59 37.46 -44.39
N LYS A 15 -6.18 36.37 -43.89
CA LYS A 15 -6.68 36.29 -42.51
C LYS A 15 -5.50 36.46 -41.59
N LYS A 16 -5.52 37.47 -40.70
CA LYS A 16 -4.55 37.64 -39.64
C LYS A 16 -4.57 36.36 -38.80
N GLN A 17 -3.59 35.46 -39.01
CA GLN A 17 -3.43 34.27 -38.22
C GLN A 17 -2.69 34.67 -36.93
N LEU A 18 -3.24 34.25 -35.81
CA LEU A 18 -2.54 34.40 -34.53
C LEU A 18 -1.23 33.63 -34.58
N PRO A 19 -0.13 34.19 -34.07
CA PRO A 19 1.15 33.50 -34.07
C PRO A 19 1.05 32.20 -33.27
N ALA A 20 1.75 31.15 -33.72
CA ALA A 20 1.60 29.79 -33.18
C ALA A 20 1.86 29.71 -31.68
N PHE A 21 2.78 30.52 -31.14
CA PHE A 21 3.08 30.58 -29.70
C PHE A 21 1.89 31.09 -28.86
N VAL A 22 1.08 31.99 -29.40
CA VAL A 22 -0.13 32.50 -28.74
C VAL A 22 -1.20 31.41 -28.67
N ILE A 23 -1.37 30.66 -29.77
CA ILE A 23 -2.31 29.53 -29.81
C ILE A 23 -1.90 28.47 -28.81
N LEU A 24 -0.61 28.11 -28.77
CA LEU A 24 -0.07 27.16 -27.80
C LEU A 24 -0.27 27.62 -26.35
N GLY A 25 -0.02 28.92 -26.09
CA GLY A 25 -0.25 29.53 -24.78
C GLY A 25 -1.71 29.44 -24.31
N ILE A 26 -2.65 29.71 -25.23
CA ILE A 26 -4.08 29.60 -24.92
C ILE A 26 -4.48 28.15 -24.60
N ILE A 27 -3.99 27.18 -25.38
CA ILE A 27 -4.28 25.76 -25.13
C ILE A 27 -3.71 25.32 -23.78
N ALA A 28 -2.47 25.72 -23.48
CA ALA A 28 -1.84 25.41 -22.20
C ALA A 28 -2.60 26.03 -21.02
N LEU A 29 -3.06 27.27 -21.16
CA LEU A 29 -3.86 27.95 -20.13
C LEU A 29 -5.19 27.24 -19.89
N ILE A 30 -5.90 26.88 -20.96
CA ILE A 30 -7.17 26.15 -20.85
C ILE A 30 -6.96 24.81 -20.17
N ALA A 31 -5.91 24.06 -20.55
CA ALA A 31 -5.59 22.77 -19.94
C ALA A 31 -5.22 22.92 -18.43
N ALA A 32 -4.45 23.95 -18.07
CA ALA A 32 -4.10 24.21 -16.68
C ALA A 32 -5.35 24.56 -15.83
N VAL A 33 -6.23 25.41 -16.34
CA VAL A 33 -7.49 25.75 -15.66
C VAL A 33 -8.40 24.53 -15.52
N ALA A 34 -8.54 23.73 -16.57
CA ALA A 34 -9.35 22.50 -16.51
C ALA A 34 -8.82 21.50 -15.47
N LEU A 35 -7.49 21.30 -15.42
CA LEU A 35 -6.83 20.47 -14.40
C LEU A 35 -7.04 21.01 -12.98
N ALA A 36 -6.90 22.32 -12.78
CA ALA A 36 -7.10 22.95 -11.48
C ALA A 36 -8.54 22.79 -10.99
N LEU A 37 -9.52 23.02 -11.86
CA LEU A 37 -10.94 22.82 -11.54
C LEU A 37 -11.28 21.37 -11.22
N THR A 38 -10.77 20.42 -12.02
CA THR A 38 -10.95 19.00 -11.76
C THR A 38 -10.36 18.60 -10.40
N ASN A 39 -9.14 19.03 -10.10
CA ASN A 39 -8.51 18.76 -8.82
C ASN A 39 -9.29 19.36 -7.63
N MET A 40 -9.81 20.57 -7.80
CA MET A 40 -10.61 21.22 -6.75
C MET A 40 -11.91 20.46 -6.43
N VAL A 41 -12.59 19.95 -7.46
CA VAL A 41 -13.84 19.19 -7.29
C VAL A 41 -13.60 17.77 -6.77
N THR A 42 -12.51 17.12 -7.20
CA THR A 42 -12.25 15.71 -6.85
C THR A 42 -11.52 15.52 -5.53
N LYS A 43 -10.79 16.54 -5.03
CA LYS A 43 -10.00 16.46 -3.81
C LYS A 43 -10.84 16.13 -2.57
N GLY A 44 -12.03 16.76 -2.42
CA GLY A 44 -12.92 16.50 -1.28
C GLY A 44 -13.40 15.04 -1.22
N PRO A 45 -14.09 14.53 -2.26
CA PRO A 45 -14.57 13.15 -2.29
C PRO A 45 -13.44 12.09 -2.16
N ILE A 46 -12.23 12.38 -2.66
CA ILE A 46 -11.08 11.49 -2.51
C ILE A 46 -10.63 11.43 -1.04
N GLN A 47 -10.55 12.56 -0.37
CA GLN A 47 -10.16 12.62 1.05
C GLN A 47 -11.19 11.94 1.96
N GLU A 48 -12.48 12.16 1.71
CA GLU A 48 -13.55 11.50 2.47
C GLU A 48 -13.52 9.97 2.30
N ARG A 49 -13.32 9.48 1.08
CA ARG A 49 -13.19 8.04 0.83
C ARG A 49 -11.93 7.45 1.46
N ALA A 50 -10.82 8.16 1.41
CA ALA A 50 -9.58 7.72 2.06
C ALA A 50 -9.73 7.65 3.58
N ALA A 51 -10.38 8.65 4.20
CA ALA A 51 -10.66 8.64 5.63
C ALA A 51 -11.62 7.50 6.01
N ALA A 52 -12.68 7.27 5.23
CA ALA A 52 -13.61 6.18 5.46
C ALA A 52 -12.94 4.80 5.33
N ALA A 53 -12.11 4.61 4.31
CA ALA A 53 -11.35 3.37 4.11
C ALA A 53 -10.34 3.12 5.25
N LEU A 54 -9.69 4.16 5.75
CA LEU A 54 -8.79 4.06 6.90
C LEU A 54 -9.56 3.66 8.17
N GLN A 55 -10.71 4.27 8.40
CA GLN A 55 -11.56 3.93 9.55
C GLN A 55 -12.11 2.51 9.47
N GLU A 56 -12.47 2.03 8.27
CA GLU A 56 -12.85 0.64 8.04
C GLU A 56 -11.69 -0.32 8.32
N ALA A 57 -10.48 0.02 7.85
CA ALA A 57 -9.28 -0.76 8.12
C ALA A 57 -8.96 -0.83 9.62
N PHE A 58 -9.13 0.27 10.35
CA PHE A 58 -8.92 0.29 11.79
C PHE A 58 -9.98 -0.52 12.53
N ASN A 59 -11.24 -0.40 12.14
CA ASN A 59 -12.31 -1.24 12.71
C ASN A 59 -12.07 -2.75 12.48
N ALA A 60 -11.42 -3.12 11.38
CA ALA A 60 -11.09 -4.51 11.10
C ALA A 60 -9.97 -5.06 12.00
N VAL A 61 -9.00 -4.21 12.42
CA VAL A 61 -7.84 -4.64 13.21
C VAL A 61 -8.00 -4.37 14.71
N MET A 62 -8.76 -3.34 15.08
CA MET A 62 -9.04 -2.95 16.48
C MET A 62 -10.34 -2.17 16.55
N PRO A 63 -11.50 -2.82 16.70
CA PRO A 63 -12.78 -2.12 16.84
C PRO A 63 -12.80 -1.21 18.08
N ALA A 64 -13.12 0.06 17.89
CA ALA A 64 -13.19 1.07 18.96
C ALA A 64 -14.32 2.07 18.68
N GLU A 65 -14.75 2.78 19.73
CA GLU A 65 -15.77 3.84 19.60
C GLU A 65 -15.22 5.08 18.89
N SER A 66 -13.95 5.39 19.09
CA SER A 66 -13.30 6.54 18.48
C SER A 66 -11.80 6.30 18.23
N TYR A 67 -11.23 7.06 17.29
CA TYR A 67 -9.81 7.04 16.97
C TYR A 67 -9.26 8.46 17.05
N GLU A 68 -8.29 8.67 17.93
CA GLU A 68 -7.60 9.95 18.10
C GLU A 68 -6.24 9.92 17.42
N GLN A 69 -5.99 10.85 16.51
CA GLN A 69 -4.73 10.91 15.78
C GLN A 69 -3.56 11.28 16.69
N LEU A 70 -2.50 10.50 16.62
CA LEU A 70 -1.24 10.75 17.31
C LEU A 70 -0.19 11.33 16.36
N SER A 71 0.79 12.01 16.94
CA SER A 71 1.95 12.51 16.17
C SER A 71 2.88 11.35 15.80
N ILE A 72 3.27 11.28 14.54
CA ILE A 72 4.27 10.34 14.06
C ILE A 72 5.66 10.95 14.32
N PRO A 73 6.57 10.28 15.04
CA PRO A 73 7.93 10.78 15.30
C PRO A 73 8.72 10.95 14.00
N ALA A 74 9.71 11.84 14.04
CA ALA A 74 10.63 12.01 12.92
C ALA A 74 11.45 10.72 12.69
N GLY A 75 11.53 10.26 11.44
CA GLY A 75 12.26 9.04 11.08
C GLY A 75 11.37 7.93 10.52
N TYR A 76 10.08 7.98 10.76
CA TYR A 76 9.10 6.98 10.25
C TYR A 76 8.40 7.48 8.99
N SER A 77 9.14 7.62 7.89
CA SER A 77 8.64 8.22 6.65
C SER A 77 7.58 7.37 5.93
N ASP A 78 7.56 6.08 6.18
CA ASP A 78 6.63 5.14 5.56
C ASP A 78 5.39 4.89 6.41
N VAL A 79 5.36 5.38 7.67
CA VAL A 79 4.16 5.41 8.49
C VAL A 79 3.29 6.58 8.05
N THR A 80 2.08 6.30 7.62
CA THR A 80 1.15 7.29 7.07
C THR A 80 0.04 7.68 8.05
N ALA A 81 -0.25 6.83 9.05
CA ALA A 81 -1.29 7.06 10.04
C ALA A 81 -0.92 6.39 11.37
N LEU A 82 -1.17 7.09 12.48
CA LEU A 82 -1.04 6.57 13.83
C LEU A 82 -2.18 7.15 14.68
N TYR A 83 -2.95 6.27 15.32
CA TYR A 83 -4.12 6.64 16.09
C TYR A 83 -4.20 5.85 17.40
N ALA A 84 -4.67 6.49 18.46
CA ALA A 84 -5.12 5.81 19.67
C ALA A 84 -6.58 5.37 19.48
N ALA A 85 -6.86 4.10 19.69
CA ALA A 85 -8.20 3.55 19.71
C ALA A 85 -8.79 3.69 21.12
N LYS A 86 -9.99 4.27 21.23
CA LYS A 86 -10.61 4.59 22.50
C LYS A 86 -12.02 4.05 22.61
N ASN A 87 -12.37 3.61 23.82
CA ASN A 87 -13.74 3.36 24.24
C ASN A 87 -14.08 4.34 25.38
N GLY A 88 -14.91 5.34 25.08
CA GLY A 88 -15.06 6.51 25.94
C GLY A 88 -13.73 7.26 26.07
N ASP A 89 -13.25 7.43 27.31
CA ASP A 89 -11.97 8.08 27.61
C ASP A 89 -10.78 7.10 27.74
N GLU A 90 -11.04 5.80 27.71
CA GLU A 90 -10.02 4.77 27.89
C GLU A 90 -9.35 4.40 26.56
N VAL A 91 -8.01 4.44 26.52
CA VAL A 91 -7.22 3.95 25.39
C VAL A 91 -7.12 2.43 25.49
N ILE A 92 -7.70 1.72 24.51
CA ILE A 92 -7.68 0.25 24.44
C ILE A 92 -6.50 -0.29 23.59
N GLY A 93 -5.88 0.58 22.80
CA GLY A 93 -4.73 0.25 21.96
C GLY A 93 -4.46 1.31 20.91
N TYR A 94 -3.71 0.94 19.88
CA TYR A 94 -3.22 1.83 18.85
C TYR A 94 -3.45 1.22 17.48
N CYS A 95 -3.82 2.05 16.51
CA CYS A 95 -3.91 1.67 15.10
C CYS A 95 -2.82 2.39 14.32
N VAL A 96 -2.05 1.66 13.54
CA VAL A 96 -0.96 2.21 12.74
C VAL A 96 -1.04 1.71 11.31
N THR A 97 -0.78 2.60 10.36
CA THR A 97 -0.67 2.27 8.93
C THR A 97 0.73 2.62 8.45
N ALA A 98 1.43 1.65 7.90
CA ALA A 98 2.68 1.87 7.17
C ALA A 98 2.57 1.31 5.75
N SER A 99 3.33 1.90 4.82
CA SER A 99 3.27 1.50 3.41
C SER A 99 4.67 1.41 2.80
N LYS A 100 4.96 0.31 2.12
CA LYS A 100 6.20 0.09 1.37
C LYS A 100 5.91 -0.32 -0.06
N ASN A 101 6.80 0.00 -0.97
CA ASN A 101 6.67 -0.42 -2.35
C ASN A 101 6.73 -1.94 -2.47
N GLY A 102 5.66 -2.55 -2.96
CA GLY A 102 5.59 -3.93 -3.35
C GLY A 102 6.11 -4.18 -4.78
N TYR A 103 5.55 -5.18 -5.46
CA TYR A 103 5.95 -5.50 -6.82
C TYR A 103 5.30 -4.57 -7.85
N ASN A 104 3.99 -4.36 -7.79
CA ASN A 104 3.24 -3.50 -8.73
C ASN A 104 2.87 -2.14 -8.12
N ALA A 105 2.60 -2.10 -6.83
CA ALA A 105 2.14 -0.89 -6.15
C ALA A 105 2.65 -0.86 -4.71
N ALA A 106 2.38 0.24 -4.01
CA ALA A 106 2.61 0.31 -2.59
C ALA A 106 1.67 -0.65 -1.84
N VAL A 107 2.22 -1.35 -0.87
CA VAL A 107 1.49 -2.27 0.00
C VAL A 107 1.32 -1.62 1.36
N ALA A 108 0.10 -1.22 1.67
CA ALA A 108 -0.27 -0.69 2.97
C ALA A 108 -0.49 -1.84 3.95
N VAL A 109 0.04 -1.72 5.16
CA VAL A 109 -0.15 -2.64 6.28
C VAL A 109 -0.79 -1.85 7.41
N ASN A 110 -1.96 -2.27 7.84
CA ASN A 110 -2.69 -1.71 8.96
C ASN A 110 -2.60 -2.69 10.13
N LEU A 111 -2.10 -2.25 11.25
CA LEU A 111 -1.98 -3.05 12.47
C LEU A 111 -2.78 -2.42 13.60
N GLY A 112 -3.50 -3.26 14.34
CA GLY A 112 -3.98 -2.95 15.67
C GLY A 112 -2.97 -3.45 16.70
N VAL A 113 -2.56 -2.64 17.64
CA VAL A 113 -1.61 -2.98 18.71
C VAL A 113 -2.23 -2.66 20.06
N GLY A 114 -2.37 -3.64 20.92
CA GLY A 114 -2.90 -3.46 22.27
C GLY A 114 -2.00 -2.58 23.13
N THR A 115 -2.51 -2.09 24.26
CA THR A 115 -1.72 -1.34 25.26
C THR A 115 -0.60 -2.18 25.89
N ASP A 116 -0.68 -3.50 25.78
CA ASP A 116 0.38 -4.45 26.16
C ASP A 116 1.54 -4.53 25.15
N GLY A 117 1.32 -4.00 23.93
CA GLY A 117 2.29 -4.02 22.82
C GLY A 117 2.11 -5.20 21.85
N LEU A 118 1.09 -6.03 22.04
CA LEU A 118 0.83 -7.16 21.14
C LEU A 118 -0.08 -6.74 19.99
N VAL A 119 0.23 -7.24 18.79
CA VAL A 119 -0.63 -7.06 17.61
C VAL A 119 -1.92 -7.84 17.81
N THR A 120 -3.06 -7.13 17.75
CA THR A 120 -4.40 -7.69 17.91
C THR A 120 -5.06 -8.03 16.59
N GLY A 121 -4.64 -7.38 15.51
CA GLY A 121 -5.16 -7.60 14.17
C GLY A 121 -4.27 -6.99 13.10
N CYS A 122 -4.37 -7.53 11.88
CA CYS A 122 -3.67 -7.05 10.71
C CYS A 122 -4.63 -6.99 9.52
N SER A 123 -4.54 -5.92 8.74
CA SER A 123 -5.22 -5.79 7.44
C SER A 123 -4.24 -5.26 6.41
N ILE A 124 -4.07 -5.98 5.31
CA ILE A 124 -3.10 -5.64 4.26
C ILE A 124 -3.82 -5.17 3.00
N GLY A 125 -3.33 -4.07 2.46
CA GLY A 125 -3.86 -3.40 1.28
C GLY A 125 -4.84 -2.28 1.61
N ASP A 126 -4.91 -1.34 0.69
CA ASP A 126 -5.84 -0.22 0.66
C ASP A 126 -6.66 -0.24 -0.64
N THR A 127 -7.30 0.89 -0.97
CA THR A 127 -8.03 1.07 -2.23
C THR A 127 -7.15 1.02 -3.48
N ASN A 128 -5.84 1.22 -3.34
CA ASN A 128 -4.85 1.23 -4.42
C ASN A 128 -4.05 -0.08 -4.51
N PHE A 129 -4.38 -1.06 -3.68
CA PHE A 129 -3.68 -2.35 -3.66
C PHE A 129 -3.85 -3.08 -4.99
N ALA A 130 -2.78 -3.19 -5.77
CA ALA A 130 -2.77 -3.71 -7.14
C ALA A 130 -1.70 -4.81 -7.36
N GLU A 131 -1.47 -5.65 -6.38
CA GLU A 131 -0.54 -6.76 -6.48
C GLU A 131 -1.06 -7.89 -7.40
N THR A 132 -0.16 -8.69 -7.94
CA THR A 132 -0.47 -9.75 -8.92
C THR A 132 -1.37 -10.83 -8.32
N PRO A 133 -2.53 -11.14 -8.94
CA PRO A 133 -3.42 -12.23 -8.51
C PRO A 133 -2.68 -13.58 -8.44
N GLY A 134 -2.95 -14.34 -7.37
CA GLY A 134 -2.32 -15.65 -7.12
C GLY A 134 -0.90 -15.59 -6.55
N PHE A 135 -0.29 -14.40 -6.49
CA PHE A 135 1.03 -14.15 -5.91
C PHE A 135 0.93 -13.11 -4.77
N GLY A 136 1.34 -11.87 -5.03
CA GLY A 136 1.32 -10.80 -4.04
C GLY A 136 -0.08 -10.44 -3.53
N ALA A 137 -1.12 -10.60 -4.36
CA ALA A 137 -2.51 -10.37 -3.96
C ALA A 137 -2.97 -11.29 -2.81
N ARG A 138 -2.30 -12.42 -2.60
CA ARG A 138 -2.54 -13.33 -1.47
C ARG A 138 -2.23 -12.72 -0.11
N ALA A 139 -1.52 -11.60 -0.06
CA ALA A 139 -1.31 -10.84 1.17
C ALA A 139 -2.64 -10.40 1.83
N LYS A 140 -3.73 -10.31 1.07
CA LYS A 140 -5.08 -10.01 1.57
C LYS A 140 -5.83 -11.24 2.12
N GLU A 141 -5.30 -12.44 1.98
CA GLU A 141 -5.92 -13.64 2.53
C GLU A 141 -5.80 -13.64 4.06
N ALA A 142 -6.88 -14.02 4.75
CA ALA A 142 -6.90 -14.09 6.22
C ALA A 142 -5.78 -15.01 6.75
N SER A 143 -5.54 -16.15 6.08
CA SER A 143 -4.46 -17.09 6.45
C SER A 143 -3.06 -16.47 6.47
N PHE A 144 -2.84 -15.41 5.69
CA PHE A 144 -1.59 -14.65 5.73
C PHE A 144 -1.62 -13.57 6.80
N GLN A 145 -2.74 -12.84 6.92
CA GLN A 145 -2.88 -11.73 7.87
C GLN A 145 -2.92 -12.21 9.32
N ASP A 146 -3.50 -13.38 9.59
CA ASP A 146 -3.60 -13.97 10.93
C ASP A 146 -2.22 -14.26 11.56
N GLN A 147 -1.16 -14.40 10.75
CA GLN A 147 0.20 -14.63 11.23
C GLN A 147 0.78 -13.42 11.98
N PHE A 148 0.21 -12.24 11.79
CA PHE A 148 0.68 -11.01 12.43
C PHE A 148 0.11 -10.84 13.83
N VAL A 149 -1.00 -11.51 14.16
CA VAL A 149 -1.61 -11.47 15.47
C VAL A 149 -0.68 -12.09 16.50
N GLY A 150 -0.40 -11.35 17.57
CA GLY A 150 0.53 -11.75 18.62
C GLY A 150 2.00 -11.38 18.37
N LEU A 151 2.33 -10.73 17.25
CA LEU A 151 3.64 -10.08 17.10
C LEU A 151 3.79 -9.02 18.19
N ASP A 152 4.96 -8.93 18.76
CA ASP A 152 5.27 -8.00 19.84
C ASP A 152 5.93 -6.74 19.27
N ALA A 153 5.39 -5.56 19.59
CA ALA A 153 5.93 -4.28 19.14
C ALA A 153 7.35 -4.02 19.68
N VAL A 154 7.70 -4.58 20.84
CA VAL A 154 9.02 -4.42 21.47
C VAL A 154 9.99 -5.51 21.05
N ASN A 155 9.56 -6.78 21.11
CA ASN A 155 10.43 -7.95 20.89
C ASN A 155 10.34 -8.49 19.45
N GLY A 156 9.37 -8.03 18.67
CA GLY A 156 9.17 -8.47 17.29
C GLY A 156 8.52 -9.82 17.15
N GLY A 157 8.95 -10.55 16.13
CA GLY A 157 8.44 -11.88 15.82
C GLY A 157 8.74 -12.31 14.39
N SER A 158 8.03 -13.32 13.92
CA SER A 158 8.21 -13.83 12.55
C SER A 158 6.89 -14.27 11.91
N PHE A 159 6.86 -14.22 10.57
CA PHE A 159 5.76 -14.76 9.77
C PHE A 159 6.31 -15.40 8.49
N ASP A 160 5.54 -16.28 7.85
CA ASP A 160 5.95 -16.97 6.64
C ASP A 160 5.72 -16.12 5.40
N ALA A 161 6.75 -16.03 4.54
CA ALA A 161 6.65 -15.30 3.29
C ALA A 161 5.70 -15.99 2.29
N LEU A 162 5.03 -15.19 1.47
CA LEU A 162 4.23 -15.69 0.35
C LEU A 162 5.12 -16.33 -0.70
N THR A 163 4.89 -17.60 -0.98
CA THR A 163 5.64 -18.33 -2.01
C THR A 163 5.44 -17.67 -3.38
N GLY A 164 6.54 -17.33 -4.05
CA GLY A 164 6.53 -16.69 -5.36
C GLY A 164 6.26 -15.18 -5.34
N ALA A 165 6.10 -14.55 -4.16
CA ALA A 165 5.85 -13.12 -4.01
C ALA A 165 6.84 -12.47 -3.02
N THR A 166 8.13 -12.71 -3.20
CA THR A 166 9.19 -12.24 -2.28
C THR A 166 9.20 -10.72 -2.13
N VAL A 167 9.00 -9.97 -3.22
CA VAL A 167 9.00 -8.51 -3.19
C VAL A 167 7.86 -7.98 -2.34
N THR A 168 6.64 -8.50 -2.54
CA THR A 168 5.46 -8.14 -1.74
C THR A 168 5.65 -8.54 -0.27
N SER A 169 6.17 -9.75 0.00
CA SER A 169 6.44 -10.21 1.37
C SER A 169 7.46 -9.33 2.07
N THR A 170 8.53 -8.91 1.37
CA THR A 170 9.55 -8.00 1.91
C THR A 170 8.96 -6.61 2.18
N ALA A 171 8.07 -6.11 1.31
CA ALA A 171 7.37 -4.86 1.55
C ALA A 171 6.51 -4.93 2.81
N VAL A 172 5.76 -6.02 3.00
CA VAL A 172 4.96 -6.25 4.21
C VAL A 172 5.86 -6.33 5.45
N LEU A 173 6.97 -7.08 5.40
CA LEU A 173 7.93 -7.20 6.50
C LEU A 173 8.48 -5.84 6.94
N ASN A 174 8.93 -5.04 5.98
CA ASN A 174 9.49 -3.72 6.26
C ASN A 174 8.43 -2.74 6.77
N ALA A 175 7.23 -2.76 6.20
CA ALA A 175 6.11 -1.93 6.67
C ALA A 175 5.69 -2.31 8.09
N THR A 176 5.58 -3.60 8.39
CA THR A 176 5.28 -4.10 9.74
C THR A 176 6.34 -3.69 10.75
N THR A 177 7.62 -3.87 10.43
CA THR A 177 8.73 -3.47 11.29
C THR A 177 8.67 -1.97 11.62
N GLU A 178 8.46 -1.14 10.62
CA GLU A 178 8.41 0.31 10.79
C GLU A 178 7.16 0.76 11.57
N ALA A 179 6.00 0.13 11.30
CA ALA A 179 4.77 0.37 12.04
C ALA A 179 4.92 0.04 13.52
N LEU A 180 5.46 -1.13 13.86
CA LEU A 180 5.65 -1.56 15.25
C LEU A 180 6.63 -0.66 16.00
N ARG A 181 7.75 -0.29 15.38
CA ARG A 181 8.72 0.66 15.96
C ARG A 181 8.12 2.03 16.22
N CYS A 182 7.28 2.52 15.30
CA CYS A 182 6.60 3.79 15.47
C CYS A 182 5.62 3.75 16.66
N VAL A 183 4.85 2.66 16.82
CA VAL A 183 3.95 2.48 17.97
C VAL A 183 4.73 2.41 19.27
N ASP A 184 5.85 1.67 19.28
CA ASP A 184 6.67 1.50 20.46
C ASP A 184 7.23 2.85 20.96
N GLU A 185 7.80 3.64 20.07
CA GLU A 185 8.36 4.96 20.40
C GLU A 185 7.28 5.99 20.75
N ALA A 186 6.24 6.11 19.90
CA ALA A 186 5.25 7.18 19.99
C ALA A 186 4.19 6.95 21.06
N ALA A 187 3.83 5.69 21.30
CA ALA A 187 2.65 5.33 22.09
C ALA A 187 2.98 4.51 23.35
N LEU A 188 3.90 3.56 23.27
CA LEU A 188 4.27 2.72 24.41
C LEU A 188 5.46 3.27 25.19
N GLY A 189 6.25 4.20 24.64
CA GLY A 189 7.43 4.79 25.29
C GLY A 189 8.51 3.77 25.62
N LYS A 190 8.60 2.70 24.83
CA LYS A 190 9.57 1.63 24.99
C LYS A 190 10.61 1.71 23.86
N THR A 191 11.69 0.99 24.01
CA THR A 191 12.71 0.87 22.96
C THR A 191 12.60 -0.51 22.33
N PRO A 192 12.31 -0.61 21.02
CA PRO A 192 12.18 -1.89 20.35
C PRO A 192 13.50 -2.66 20.36
N ALA A 193 13.43 -3.99 20.23
CA ALA A 193 14.58 -4.86 20.10
C ALA A 193 15.48 -4.42 18.90
N ALA A 194 16.74 -4.87 18.94
CA ALA A 194 17.67 -4.64 17.83
C ALA A 194 17.16 -5.27 16.52
N ASP A 195 17.63 -4.71 15.39
CA ASP A 195 17.31 -5.25 14.07
C ASP A 195 17.81 -6.69 13.89
N PRO A 196 17.03 -7.53 13.17
CA PRO A 196 15.71 -7.26 12.64
C PRO A 196 14.60 -7.48 13.68
N LEU A 197 13.69 -6.50 13.84
CA LEU A 197 12.56 -6.62 14.77
C LEU A 197 11.55 -7.69 14.31
N VAL A 198 11.24 -7.71 13.00
CA VAL A 198 10.39 -8.74 12.40
C VAL A 198 11.17 -9.50 11.35
N THR A 199 11.01 -10.81 11.29
CA THR A 199 11.73 -11.68 10.36
C THR A 199 10.78 -12.62 9.61
N PHE A 200 11.28 -13.22 8.53
CA PHE A 200 10.57 -14.37 7.97
C PHE A 200 10.80 -15.58 8.85
N GLY A 201 9.74 -16.35 9.13
CA GLY A 201 9.83 -17.65 9.79
C GLY A 201 10.75 -18.56 8.99
N ALA A 202 11.46 -19.46 9.68
CA ALA A 202 12.20 -20.51 9.02
C ALA A 202 11.17 -21.37 8.25
N LYS A 203 11.25 -21.38 6.92
CA LYS A 203 10.43 -22.24 6.08
C LYS A 203 10.53 -23.65 6.64
N ALA A 204 9.44 -24.18 7.16
CA ALA A 204 9.37 -25.59 7.53
C ALA A 204 9.84 -26.38 6.30
N GLU A 205 10.95 -27.07 6.43
CA GLU A 205 11.53 -27.90 5.38
C GLU A 205 10.43 -28.87 4.96
N ALA A 206 10.00 -28.80 3.70
CA ALA A 206 8.98 -29.70 3.19
C ALA A 206 9.45 -31.13 3.51
N PRO A 207 8.61 -32.01 4.06
CA PRO A 207 9.03 -33.36 4.42
C PRO A 207 9.71 -33.98 3.21
N ALA A 208 10.96 -34.42 3.39
CA ALA A 208 11.76 -35.02 2.33
C ALA A 208 10.90 -36.10 1.67
N LYS A 209 10.72 -35.96 0.34
CA LYS A 209 10.07 -37.01 -0.46
C LYS A 209 10.80 -38.30 -0.13
N THR A 210 10.15 -39.18 0.56
CA THR A 210 10.63 -40.55 0.80
C THR A 210 10.79 -41.15 -0.57
N GLU A 211 12.04 -41.26 -1.01
CA GLU A 211 12.41 -41.93 -2.24
C GLU A 211 11.92 -43.39 -2.09
N SER A 212 10.89 -43.72 -2.87
CA SER A 212 10.41 -45.10 -2.95
C SER A 212 11.52 -45.96 -3.51
N LYS A 213 12.14 -46.73 -2.64
CA LYS A 213 13.11 -47.78 -2.96
C LYS A 213 12.51 -48.66 -4.08
N PRO A 214 13.20 -48.84 -5.23
CA PRO A 214 12.73 -49.74 -6.27
C PRO A 214 12.68 -51.15 -5.70
N LEU A 215 11.53 -51.78 -5.79
CA LEU A 215 11.36 -53.22 -5.55
C LEU A 215 12.16 -53.98 -6.59
N THR A 216 13.36 -54.41 -6.21
CA THR A 216 14.07 -55.47 -6.95
C THR A 216 13.28 -56.74 -6.81
N GLY A 217 12.53 -57.08 -7.86
CA GLY A 217 11.88 -58.37 -7.99
C GLY A 217 12.96 -59.43 -8.17
N ASP A 218 13.09 -60.28 -7.20
CA ASP A 218 13.89 -61.51 -7.29
C ASP A 218 13.12 -62.49 -8.14
N VAL A 219 13.57 -62.71 -9.39
CA VAL A 219 13.05 -63.74 -10.30
C VAL A 219 13.70 -65.04 -9.88
N HIS A 220 13.02 -65.85 -9.10
CA HIS A 220 13.42 -67.21 -8.83
C HIS A 220 13.11 -68.06 -10.08
N GLN A 221 14.12 -68.48 -10.82
CA GLN A 221 14.04 -69.56 -11.76
C GLN A 221 14.27 -70.88 -10.99
N GLY A 222 13.30 -71.79 -11.10
CA GLY A 222 13.37 -73.18 -10.78
C GLY A 222 12.47 -73.98 -11.70
#